data_df751debd252e32f24957f9f8562cfaf
#
_entry.id   df751debd252e32f24957f9f8562cfaf
#
_cell.length_a   1.000
_cell.length_b   1.000
_cell.length_c   1.000
_cell.angle_alpha   90.00
_cell.angle_beta   90.00
_cell.angle_gamma   90.00
#
_symmetry.space_group_name_H-M   'P 1'
#
loop_
_entity.id
_entity.type
_entity.pdbx_description
1 polymer ?
#
loop_
_entity_poly.entity_id
_entity_poly.type
_entity_poly.pdbx_seq_one_letter_code
_entity_poly.pdbx_strand_id
1 'polypeptide(L)' 'MLELIKQLFSKWSCHHDWELWETVRVSDDLGGSWRVFHFKCKKCGKFKKVKSH' A
#
# COMPACT_ATOMS: atom_id res chain seq x y z
N MET A 1 -28.65 -9.40 10.07
CA MET A 1 -28.36 -8.06 10.58
C MET A 1 -26.96 -7.92 11.15
N LEU A 2 -26.50 -8.90 11.93
CA LEU A 2 -25.11 -8.89 12.41
C LEU A 2 -24.10 -8.99 11.29
N GLU A 3 -24.48 -9.63 10.20
CA GLU A 3 -23.58 -9.79 9.07
C GLU A 3 -23.25 -8.45 8.40
N LEU A 4 -24.22 -7.57 8.33
CA LEU A 4 -23.99 -6.24 7.77
C LEU A 4 -22.98 -5.45 8.60
N ILE A 5 -23.08 -5.58 9.90
CA ILE A 5 -22.17 -4.91 10.81
C ILE A 5 -20.75 -5.48 10.64
N LYS A 6 -20.66 -6.80 10.49
CA LYS A 6 -19.36 -7.44 10.26
C LYS A 6 -18.71 -6.96 8.98
N GLN A 7 -19.51 -6.79 7.93
CA GLN A 7 -18.98 -6.28 6.66
C GLN A 7 -18.47 -4.85 6.79
N LEU A 8 -19.18 -4.03 7.52
CA LEU A 8 -18.74 -2.67 7.79
C LEU A 8 -17.43 -2.66 8.57
N PHE A 9 -17.36 -3.47 9.60
CA PHE A 9 -16.13 -3.59 10.38
C PHE A 9 -14.98 -4.13 9.55
N SER A 10 -15.26 -5.05 8.65
CA SER A 10 -14.23 -5.57 7.76
C SER A 10 -13.61 -4.50 6.90
N LYS A 11 -14.41 -3.58 6.39
CA LYS A 11 -13.90 -2.48 5.59
C LYS A 11 -13.05 -1.53 6.41
N TRP A 12 -13.48 -1.28 7.65
CA TRP A 12 -12.77 -0.35 8.53
C TRP A 12 -11.58 -0.99 9.20
N SER A 13 -11.67 -2.30 9.45
CA SER A 13 -10.64 -3.04 10.16
C SER A 13 -9.84 -3.95 9.23
N CYS A 14 -9.67 -3.55 7.99
CA CYS A 14 -8.92 -4.36 7.06
C CYS A 14 -7.49 -4.50 7.53
N HIS A 15 -7.11 -5.71 7.91
CA HIS A 15 -5.72 -6.01 8.19
C HIS A 15 -4.99 -6.08 6.86
N HIS A 16 -4.45 -4.96 6.44
CA HIS A 16 -3.79 -4.88 5.16
C HIS A 16 -2.64 -5.85 5.08
N ASP A 17 -2.69 -6.70 4.07
CA ASP A 17 -1.59 -7.61 3.77
C ASP A 17 -0.80 -6.98 2.63
N TRP A 18 0.08 -6.06 2.98
CA TRP A 18 0.85 -5.32 2.01
C TRP A 18 1.89 -6.21 1.36
N GLU A 19 1.87 -6.25 0.04
CA GLU A 19 2.81 -7.02 -0.74
C GLU A 19 3.56 -6.07 -1.66
N LEU A 20 4.88 -6.17 -1.66
CA LEU A 20 5.70 -5.39 -2.57
C LEU A 20 5.54 -5.96 -3.98
N TRP A 21 4.99 -5.16 -4.89
CA TRP A 21 4.77 -5.61 -6.25
C TRP A 21 5.65 -4.87 -7.26
N GLU A 22 6.16 -3.71 -6.92
CA GLU A 22 7.03 -2.96 -7.81
C GLU A 22 7.94 -2.03 -7.03
N THR A 23 9.17 -1.89 -7.50
CA THR A 23 10.13 -0.94 -6.96
C THR A 23 10.53 0.00 -8.08
N VAL A 24 10.38 1.29 -7.85
CA VAL A 24 10.73 2.31 -8.83
C VAL A 24 11.92 3.09 -8.30
N ARG A 25 12.92 3.26 -9.15
CA ARG A 25 14.08 4.08 -8.82
C ARG A 25 13.88 5.46 -9.45
N VAL A 26 13.99 6.49 -8.63
CA VAL A 26 13.87 7.86 -9.09
C VAL A 26 15.19 8.56 -8.84
N SER A 27 15.68 9.26 -9.83
CA SER A 27 16.90 10.07 -9.68
C SER A 27 16.57 11.52 -10.01
N ASP A 28 17.20 12.42 -9.28
CA ASP A 28 17.03 13.85 -9.47
C ASP A 28 18.24 14.41 -10.19
N ASP A 29 18.04 15.48 -10.95
CA ASP A 29 19.12 16.16 -11.65
C ASP A 29 20.13 16.79 -10.70
N LEU A 30 19.71 17.04 -9.48
CA LEU A 30 20.57 17.62 -8.45
C LEU A 30 21.46 16.59 -7.75
N GLY A 31 21.45 15.36 -8.22
CA GLY A 31 22.27 14.30 -7.66
C GLY A 31 21.60 13.50 -6.55
N GLY A 32 20.34 13.76 -6.27
CA GLY A 32 19.59 12.99 -5.31
C GLY A 32 18.95 11.77 -5.95
N SER A 33 18.90 10.70 -5.24
CA SER A 33 18.19 9.50 -5.70
C SER A 33 17.47 8.84 -4.54
N TRP A 34 16.34 8.26 -4.85
CA TRP A 34 15.57 7.55 -3.86
C TRP A 34 14.81 6.41 -4.52
N ARG A 35 14.30 5.51 -3.71
CA ARG A 35 13.50 4.40 -4.18
C ARG A 35 12.08 4.55 -3.69
N VAL A 36 11.14 4.23 -4.55
CA VAL A 36 9.72 4.22 -4.21
C VAL A 36 9.25 2.77 -4.29
N PHE A 37 8.71 2.29 -3.18
CA PHE A 37 8.18 0.94 -3.11
C PHE A 37 6.68 1.00 -3.24
N HIS A 38 6.15 0.22 -4.18
CA HIS A 38 4.71 0.12 -4.39
C HIS A 38 4.21 -1.16 -3.76
N PHE A 39 3.31 -0.99 -2.82
CA PHE A 39 2.68 -2.11 -2.14
C PHE A 39 1.22 -2.20 -2.53
N LYS A 40 0.73 -3.40 -2.58
CA LYS A 40 -0.68 -3.67 -2.85
C LYS A 40 -1.22 -4.58 -1.78
N CYS A 41 -2.37 -4.22 -1.24
CA CYS A 41 -3.04 -5.06 -0.27
C CYS A 41 -3.78 -6.18 -0.97
N LYS A 42 -3.49 -7.42 -0.59
CA LYS A 42 -4.14 -8.58 -1.19
C LYS A 42 -5.60 -8.69 -0.82
N LYS A 43 -5.98 -8.13 0.33
CA LYS A 43 -7.33 -8.30 0.85
C LYS A 43 -8.30 -7.28 0.30
N CYS A 44 -7.93 -6.01 0.29
CA CYS A 44 -8.84 -4.95 -0.13
C CYS A 44 -8.47 -4.33 -1.48
N GLY A 45 -7.31 -4.67 -2.02
CA GLY A 45 -6.88 -4.17 -3.31
C GLY A 45 -6.40 -2.73 -3.32
N LYS A 46 -6.14 -2.16 -2.18
CA LYS A 46 -5.63 -0.81 -2.10
C LYS A 46 -4.13 -0.77 -2.42
N PHE A 47 -3.68 0.40 -2.85
CA PHE A 47 -2.28 0.62 -3.17
C PHE A 47 -1.65 1.57 -2.18
N LYS A 48 -0.37 1.37 -1.94
CA LYS A 48 0.39 2.19 -1.02
C LYS A 48 1.77 2.47 -1.61
N LYS A 49 2.24 3.69 -1.46
CA LYS A 49 3.58 4.07 -1.88
C LYS A 49 4.41 4.40 -0.64
N VAL A 50 5.62 3.90 -0.60
CA VAL A 50 6.58 4.24 0.45
C VAL A 50 7.83 4.75 -0.21
N LYS A 51 8.23 5.95 0.17
CA LYS A 51 9.44 6.59 -0.36
C LYS A 51 10.59 6.34 0.61
N SER A 52 11.68 5.86 0.08
CA SER A 52 12.88 5.58 0.88
C SER A 52 14.03 6.45 0.38
N HIS A 53 14.72 7.05 1.31
CA HIS A 53 15.93 7.81 1.01
C HIS A 53 17.18 7.00 1.29
#